data_efdc42dea929fc01c277fd051d8273d6
#
_entry.id   efdc42dea929fc01c277fd051d8273d6
#
_cell.length_a   1.000
_cell.length_b   1.000
_cell.length_c   1.000
_cell.angle_alpha   90.00
_cell.angle_beta   90.00
_cell.angle_gamma   90.00
#
_symmetry.space_group_name_H-M   'P 1'
#
loop_
_entity.id
_entity.type
_entity.pdbx_description
1 polymer ?
#
loop_
_entity_poly.entity_id
_entity_poly.type
_entity_poly.pdbx_seq_one_letter_code
_entity_poly.pdbx_strand_id
1 'polypeptide(L)'
;MQITIDTQGDRRTVTLHGNLDATTAPEVEVRMDTAGLRELVIDFTDCPFISSAGIRTILVAHRRMAASGGTLVARNLSPAVREIFDLTGLSKVIALAKTAREISVDGCELLSSGVCGECFRLDDETVVKLYKDGVHISMAEQEKTYAKAAFVLGIPTAISYDVVTCGTRSGIVFELLNAELFSAAIRRDPQLIDTHAKRLADLAASLHTAKGDAEVLPQLKDRIRDYIHQLGDAFSPAEISLLLERLDAIPDADTCVHFDLHTSNIMVQDGELVIIDMGDFSIGSNMFDIGLIYMIYGVPELGICELATKIDTATGVEFWKSFEKHYFAHRPPEERAIFEANRHFLSALRITCAIVYLPHMRDQFIRQVREILLPRIQAESRGSSA
;
A
#
# COMPACT_ATOMS: atom_id res chain seq x y z
N MET A 1 -23.58 -7.39 -28.32
CA MET A 1 -22.58 -6.82 -27.39
C MET A 1 -21.88 -7.94 -26.68
N GLN A 2 -20.56 -7.88 -26.52
CA GLN A 2 -19.84 -8.80 -25.64
C GLN A 2 -19.66 -8.11 -24.27
N ILE A 3 -19.78 -8.85 -23.17
CA ILE A 3 -19.65 -8.31 -21.81
C ILE A 3 -18.62 -9.17 -21.08
N THR A 4 -17.57 -8.55 -20.57
CA THR A 4 -16.57 -9.18 -19.71
C THR A 4 -16.81 -8.77 -18.27
N ILE A 5 -16.73 -9.73 -17.34
CA ILE A 5 -16.92 -9.46 -15.90
C ILE A 5 -15.70 -9.97 -15.16
N ASP A 6 -15.13 -9.09 -14.34
CA ASP A 6 -14.11 -9.41 -13.36
C ASP A 6 -14.64 -9.03 -11.96
N THR A 7 -14.53 -9.96 -10.99
CA THR A 7 -14.99 -9.72 -9.62
C THR A 7 -13.86 -10.02 -8.65
N GLN A 8 -13.51 -9.03 -7.85
CA GLN A 8 -12.46 -9.09 -6.84
C GLN A 8 -13.04 -8.64 -5.49
N GLY A 9 -13.31 -9.60 -4.62
CA GLY A 9 -13.96 -9.33 -3.34
C GLY A 9 -15.37 -8.72 -3.52
N ASP A 10 -15.58 -7.55 -2.97
CA ASP A 10 -16.81 -6.76 -3.05
C ASP A 10 -16.82 -5.73 -4.19
N ARG A 11 -15.81 -5.76 -5.08
CA ARG A 11 -15.69 -4.95 -6.30
C ARG A 11 -15.95 -5.81 -7.53
N ARG A 12 -16.77 -5.30 -8.46
CA ARG A 12 -17.04 -5.90 -9.78
C ARG A 12 -16.77 -4.89 -10.89
N THR A 13 -16.02 -5.30 -11.90
CA THR A 13 -15.87 -4.55 -13.15
C THR A 13 -16.65 -5.24 -14.26
N VAL A 14 -17.47 -4.48 -14.96
CA VAL A 14 -18.25 -4.89 -16.13
C VAL A 14 -17.73 -4.10 -17.33
N THR A 15 -16.98 -4.75 -18.22
CA THR A 15 -16.47 -4.13 -19.45
C THR A 15 -17.44 -4.37 -20.60
N LEU A 16 -17.80 -3.30 -21.29
CA LEU A 16 -18.77 -3.30 -22.40
C LEU A 16 -18.04 -3.22 -23.74
N HIS A 17 -18.25 -4.24 -24.60
CA HIS A 17 -17.70 -4.29 -25.95
C HIS A 17 -18.83 -4.13 -26.98
N GLY A 18 -18.99 -2.93 -27.54
CA GLY A 18 -20.03 -2.56 -28.52
C GLY A 18 -21.05 -1.58 -27.94
N ASN A 19 -22.10 -1.26 -28.70
CA ASN A 19 -23.09 -0.26 -28.34
C ASN A 19 -23.99 -0.71 -27.16
N LEU A 20 -24.23 0.18 -26.22
CA LEU A 20 -25.21 -0.02 -25.16
C LEU A 20 -26.53 0.63 -25.60
N ASP A 21 -27.35 -0.12 -26.31
CA ASP A 21 -28.63 0.32 -26.90
C ASP A 21 -29.83 -0.48 -26.36
N ALA A 22 -31.01 -0.26 -26.93
CA ALA A 22 -32.23 -0.92 -26.49
C ALA A 22 -32.21 -2.46 -26.63
N THR A 23 -31.38 -2.97 -27.52
CA THR A 23 -31.26 -4.41 -27.78
C THR A 23 -30.34 -5.08 -26.74
N THR A 24 -29.27 -4.38 -26.34
CA THR A 24 -28.22 -4.88 -25.46
C THR A 24 -28.43 -4.54 -24.00
N ALA A 25 -29.18 -3.48 -23.70
CA ALA A 25 -29.44 -3.01 -22.34
C ALA A 25 -30.01 -4.08 -21.40
N PRO A 26 -30.97 -4.95 -21.79
CA PRO A 26 -31.49 -5.99 -20.90
C PRO A 26 -30.44 -7.02 -20.47
N GLU A 27 -29.54 -7.41 -21.36
CA GLU A 27 -28.44 -8.33 -21.03
C GLU A 27 -27.46 -7.68 -20.06
N VAL A 28 -27.08 -6.42 -20.31
CA VAL A 28 -26.18 -5.65 -19.44
C VAL A 28 -26.79 -5.48 -18.04
N GLU A 29 -28.10 -5.22 -17.94
CA GLU A 29 -28.78 -5.09 -16.63
C GLU A 29 -28.70 -6.38 -15.80
N VAL A 30 -28.87 -7.54 -16.41
CA VAL A 30 -28.73 -8.85 -15.74
C VAL A 30 -27.29 -9.09 -15.30
N ARG A 31 -26.30 -8.71 -16.11
CA ARG A 31 -24.89 -8.89 -15.80
C ARG A 31 -24.36 -7.93 -14.73
N MET A 32 -25.00 -6.77 -14.55
CA MET A 32 -24.71 -5.82 -13.49
C MET A 32 -25.42 -6.19 -12.18
N ASP A 33 -25.40 -7.49 -11.78
CA ASP A 33 -25.84 -7.89 -10.45
C ASP A 33 -25.02 -7.18 -9.38
N THR A 34 -25.70 -6.49 -8.46
CA THR A 34 -25.10 -5.63 -7.44
C THR A 34 -25.09 -6.26 -6.04
N ALA A 35 -25.54 -7.51 -5.92
CA ALA A 35 -25.65 -8.17 -4.62
C ALA A 35 -24.29 -8.36 -3.96
N GLY A 36 -24.14 -7.86 -2.72
CA GLY A 36 -22.93 -7.99 -1.93
C GLY A 36 -21.76 -7.10 -2.38
N LEU A 37 -21.94 -6.22 -3.38
CA LEU A 37 -20.89 -5.35 -3.85
C LEU A 37 -20.85 -4.04 -3.06
N ARG A 38 -19.64 -3.55 -2.82
CA ARG A 38 -19.38 -2.16 -2.39
C ARG A 38 -19.04 -1.25 -3.56
N GLU A 39 -18.47 -1.78 -4.62
CA GLU A 39 -18.15 -1.01 -5.81
C GLU A 39 -18.51 -1.77 -7.10
N LEU A 40 -19.23 -1.10 -7.99
CA LEU A 40 -19.50 -1.54 -9.36
C LEU A 40 -18.83 -0.58 -10.34
N VAL A 41 -17.87 -1.07 -11.12
CA VAL A 41 -17.20 -0.30 -12.18
C VAL A 41 -17.78 -0.71 -13.52
N ILE A 42 -18.24 0.26 -14.32
CA ILE A 42 -18.65 0.04 -15.71
C ILE A 42 -17.56 0.63 -16.61
N ASP A 43 -16.92 -0.25 -17.38
CA ASP A 43 -15.84 0.12 -18.29
C ASP A 43 -16.37 0.26 -19.73
N PHE A 44 -16.22 1.45 -20.28
CA PHE A 44 -16.69 1.83 -21.62
C PHE A 44 -15.58 1.78 -22.67
N THR A 45 -14.44 1.15 -22.41
CA THR A 45 -13.27 1.17 -23.31
C THR A 45 -13.66 0.90 -24.77
N ASP A 46 -14.50 -0.10 -25.02
CA ASP A 46 -14.95 -0.49 -26.35
C ASP A 46 -16.44 -0.21 -26.58
N CYS A 47 -17.02 0.74 -25.83
CA CYS A 47 -18.41 1.16 -25.96
C CYS A 47 -18.51 2.55 -26.61
N PRO A 48 -18.64 2.62 -27.93
CA PRO A 48 -18.64 3.91 -28.66
C PRO A 48 -19.94 4.68 -28.53
N PHE A 49 -21.04 4.04 -28.14
CA PHE A 49 -22.36 4.66 -28.10
C PHE A 49 -23.22 4.12 -26.97
N ILE A 50 -24.00 5.04 -26.36
CA ILE A 50 -25.05 4.73 -25.37
C ILE A 50 -26.36 5.37 -25.77
N SER A 51 -27.45 4.60 -25.74
CA SER A 51 -28.80 5.08 -25.97
C SER A 51 -29.53 5.44 -24.66
N SER A 52 -30.74 5.99 -24.78
CA SER A 52 -31.61 6.26 -23.62
C SER A 52 -31.96 5.00 -22.83
N ALA A 53 -32.05 3.84 -23.47
CA ALA A 53 -32.23 2.56 -22.79
C ALA A 53 -30.99 2.19 -21.96
N GLY A 54 -29.79 2.34 -22.53
CA GLY A 54 -28.52 2.16 -21.82
C GLY A 54 -28.38 3.08 -20.62
N ILE A 55 -28.71 4.37 -20.79
CA ILE A 55 -28.71 5.34 -19.68
C ILE A 55 -29.62 4.86 -18.52
N ARG A 56 -30.80 4.38 -18.85
CA ARG A 56 -31.75 3.86 -17.84
C ARG A 56 -31.18 2.66 -17.09
N THR A 57 -30.54 1.73 -17.80
CA THR A 57 -29.88 0.55 -17.20
C THR A 57 -28.80 0.96 -16.21
N ILE A 58 -27.93 1.93 -16.56
CA ILE A 58 -26.91 2.46 -15.66
C ILE A 58 -27.52 3.14 -14.44
N LEU A 59 -28.57 3.94 -14.60
CA LEU A 59 -29.25 4.59 -13.49
C LEU A 59 -29.92 3.58 -12.54
N VAL A 60 -30.45 2.47 -13.05
CA VAL A 60 -31.00 1.38 -12.24
C VAL A 60 -29.89 0.74 -11.40
N ALA A 61 -28.75 0.42 -12.02
CA ALA A 61 -27.60 -0.12 -11.30
C ALA A 61 -27.08 0.85 -10.24
N HIS A 62 -26.95 2.13 -10.57
CA HIS A 62 -26.54 3.17 -9.61
C HIS A 62 -27.47 3.23 -8.39
N ARG A 63 -28.79 3.22 -8.60
CA ARG A 63 -29.76 3.23 -7.49
C ARG A 63 -29.67 1.97 -6.62
N ARG A 64 -29.44 0.81 -7.23
CA ARG A 64 -29.25 -0.45 -6.48
C ARG A 64 -28.00 -0.40 -5.62
N MET A 65 -26.87 0.09 -6.17
CA MET A 65 -25.63 0.29 -5.42
C MET A 65 -25.81 1.28 -4.27
N ALA A 66 -26.40 2.44 -4.52
CA ALA A 66 -26.66 3.44 -3.49
C ALA A 66 -27.56 2.91 -2.37
N ALA A 67 -28.59 2.11 -2.70
CA ALA A 67 -29.49 1.50 -1.71
C ALA A 67 -28.78 0.48 -0.79
N SER A 68 -27.68 -0.13 -1.24
CA SER A 68 -26.85 -1.05 -0.44
C SER A 68 -25.64 -0.35 0.21
N GLY A 69 -25.51 0.98 0.09
CA GLY A 69 -24.37 1.74 0.60
C GLY A 69 -23.10 1.59 -0.25
N GLY A 70 -23.22 1.05 -1.47
CA GLY A 70 -22.13 0.91 -2.42
C GLY A 70 -22.07 2.06 -3.43
N THR A 71 -21.06 2.06 -4.27
CA THR A 71 -20.81 3.08 -5.29
C THR A 71 -20.79 2.47 -6.69
N LEU A 72 -21.21 3.26 -7.70
CA LEU A 72 -21.06 2.95 -9.12
C LEU A 72 -20.11 3.96 -9.74
N VAL A 73 -19.10 3.45 -10.45
CA VAL A 73 -18.07 4.23 -11.14
C VAL A 73 -18.12 3.91 -12.64
N ALA A 74 -18.13 4.92 -13.50
CA ALA A 74 -17.96 4.75 -14.94
C ALA A 74 -16.54 5.17 -15.35
N ARG A 75 -15.88 4.34 -16.19
CA ARG A 75 -14.54 4.64 -16.68
C ARG A 75 -14.40 4.46 -18.17
N ASN A 76 -13.35 5.04 -18.74
CA ASN A 76 -12.98 4.90 -20.16
C ASN A 76 -14.08 5.33 -21.13
N LEU A 77 -14.84 6.39 -20.79
CA LEU A 77 -15.88 6.91 -21.66
C LEU A 77 -15.25 7.51 -22.92
N SER A 78 -15.70 7.08 -24.10
CA SER A 78 -15.38 7.78 -25.34
C SER A 78 -15.88 9.24 -25.29
N PRO A 79 -15.33 10.18 -26.07
CA PRO A 79 -15.81 11.56 -26.10
C PRO A 79 -17.33 11.66 -26.35
N ALA A 80 -17.88 10.83 -27.23
CA ALA A 80 -19.30 10.80 -27.53
C ALA A 80 -20.15 10.30 -26.34
N VAL A 81 -19.72 9.25 -25.64
CA VAL A 81 -20.41 8.76 -24.45
C VAL A 81 -20.31 9.76 -23.30
N ARG A 82 -19.15 10.42 -23.15
CA ARG A 82 -18.96 11.47 -22.15
C ARG A 82 -19.90 12.65 -22.38
N GLU A 83 -20.03 13.11 -23.63
CA GLU A 83 -20.97 14.18 -23.98
C GLU A 83 -22.42 13.82 -23.58
N ILE A 84 -22.83 12.56 -23.83
CA ILE A 84 -24.15 12.08 -23.41
C ILE A 84 -24.30 12.07 -21.88
N PHE A 85 -23.25 11.66 -21.13
CA PHE A 85 -23.25 11.71 -19.68
C PHE A 85 -23.39 13.12 -19.13
N ASP A 86 -22.73 14.09 -19.77
CA ASP A 86 -22.79 15.51 -19.37
C ASP A 86 -24.14 16.12 -19.70
N LEU A 87 -24.66 15.89 -20.91
CA LEU A 87 -25.97 16.40 -21.35
C LEU A 87 -27.13 15.83 -20.54
N THR A 88 -27.05 14.57 -20.12
CA THR A 88 -28.09 13.90 -19.31
C THR A 88 -27.94 14.12 -17.81
N GLY A 89 -26.85 14.75 -17.38
CA GLY A 89 -26.53 14.96 -15.97
C GLY A 89 -26.03 13.70 -15.24
N LEU A 90 -25.75 12.62 -15.95
CA LEU A 90 -25.18 11.39 -15.35
C LEU A 90 -23.83 11.64 -14.68
N SER A 91 -23.00 12.50 -15.25
CA SER A 91 -21.69 12.90 -14.69
C SER A 91 -21.79 13.62 -13.33
N LYS A 92 -22.99 14.06 -12.92
CA LYS A 92 -23.23 14.67 -11.61
C LYS A 92 -23.61 13.65 -10.53
N VAL A 93 -24.08 12.47 -10.92
CA VAL A 93 -24.59 11.42 -10.00
C VAL A 93 -23.76 10.16 -10.01
N ILE A 94 -23.03 9.89 -11.11
CA ILE A 94 -22.14 8.73 -11.26
C ILE A 94 -20.70 9.24 -11.22
N ALA A 95 -19.91 8.64 -10.34
CA ALA A 95 -18.49 8.94 -10.29
C ALA A 95 -17.82 8.54 -11.63
N LEU A 96 -17.10 9.47 -12.23
CA LEU A 96 -16.32 9.21 -13.44
C LEU A 96 -14.86 8.98 -13.04
N ALA A 97 -14.37 7.75 -13.24
CA ALA A 97 -12.94 7.51 -13.10
C ALA A 97 -12.19 8.28 -14.20
N LYS A 98 -11.11 8.94 -13.83
CA LYS A 98 -10.20 9.51 -14.82
C LYS A 98 -9.59 8.36 -15.61
N THR A 99 -9.62 8.42 -16.93
CA THR A 99 -8.85 7.52 -17.78
C THR A 99 -7.38 7.76 -17.48
N ALA A 100 -6.67 6.73 -17.04
CA ALA A 100 -5.23 6.85 -16.86
C ALA A 100 -4.59 7.17 -18.22
N ARG A 101 -3.66 8.12 -18.23
CA ARG A 101 -2.93 8.50 -19.44
C ARG A 101 -2.02 7.36 -19.85
N GLU A 102 -2.09 6.96 -21.13
CA GLU A 102 -1.15 6.01 -21.71
C GLU A 102 0.21 6.70 -21.92
N ILE A 103 1.28 6.01 -21.53
CA ILE A 103 2.66 6.44 -21.72
C ILE A 103 3.48 5.30 -22.33
N SER A 104 4.65 5.63 -22.89
CA SER A 104 5.71 4.68 -23.22
C SER A 104 6.94 4.97 -22.38
N VAL A 105 7.65 3.90 -22.00
CA VAL A 105 8.97 3.97 -21.37
C VAL A 105 10.09 3.51 -22.31
N ASP A 106 9.79 3.39 -23.62
CA ASP A 106 10.78 3.02 -24.64
C ASP A 106 11.88 4.08 -24.69
N GLY A 107 13.13 3.64 -24.49
CA GLY A 107 14.28 4.54 -24.44
C GLY A 107 14.46 5.30 -23.13
N CYS A 108 13.58 5.13 -22.15
CA CYS A 108 13.73 5.71 -20.82
C CYS A 108 14.80 4.98 -20.00
N GLU A 109 15.52 5.74 -19.17
CA GLU A 109 16.50 5.19 -18.23
C GLU A 109 15.78 4.42 -17.11
N LEU A 110 16.16 3.15 -16.90
CA LEU A 110 15.72 2.38 -15.74
C LEU A 110 16.53 2.80 -14.51
N LEU A 111 15.89 3.45 -13.54
CA LEU A 111 16.51 3.90 -12.30
C LEU A 111 16.57 2.81 -11.24
N SER A 112 15.52 2.00 -11.12
CA SER A 112 15.47 0.90 -10.17
C SER A 112 14.50 -0.19 -10.61
N SER A 113 14.77 -1.43 -10.17
CA SER A 113 13.86 -2.56 -10.32
C SER A 113 13.72 -3.25 -8.97
N GLY A 114 12.50 -3.42 -8.50
CA GLY A 114 12.16 -3.97 -7.19
C GLY A 114 11.09 -5.07 -7.27
N VAL A 115 10.63 -5.47 -6.08
CA VAL A 115 9.60 -6.50 -5.92
C VAL A 115 8.27 -6.05 -6.52
N CYS A 116 7.86 -4.81 -6.25
CA CYS A 116 6.55 -4.28 -6.65
C CYS A 116 6.53 -3.74 -8.08
N GLY A 117 7.66 -3.34 -8.64
CA GLY A 117 7.71 -2.71 -9.96
C GLY A 117 9.09 -2.16 -10.33
N GLU A 118 9.07 -1.30 -11.31
CA GLU A 118 10.25 -0.67 -11.88
C GLU A 118 10.05 0.84 -11.97
N CYS A 119 11.11 1.61 -11.74
CA CYS A 119 11.09 3.06 -11.86
C CYS A 119 11.92 3.49 -13.08
N PHE A 120 11.29 4.26 -13.97
CA PHE A 120 11.92 4.82 -15.17
C PHE A 120 11.91 6.34 -15.10
N ARG A 121 13.02 6.97 -15.51
CA ARG A 121 13.06 8.41 -15.72
C ARG A 121 12.24 8.76 -16.96
N LEU A 122 11.22 9.59 -16.83
CA LEU A 122 10.44 10.07 -17.98
C LEU A 122 11.08 11.31 -18.61
N ASP A 123 11.54 12.22 -17.77
CA ASP A 123 12.20 13.47 -18.15
C ASP A 123 13.10 13.99 -17.02
N ASP A 124 13.51 15.27 -17.08
CA ASP A 124 14.42 15.87 -16.09
C ASP A 124 13.74 16.14 -14.73
N GLU A 125 12.41 16.08 -14.66
CA GLU A 125 11.63 16.43 -13.48
C GLU A 125 10.76 15.27 -12.97
N THR A 126 10.55 14.22 -13.79
CA THR A 126 9.59 13.16 -13.45
C THR A 126 10.14 11.76 -13.61
N VAL A 127 9.63 10.87 -12.75
CA VAL A 127 9.85 9.43 -12.76
C VAL A 127 8.51 8.71 -12.77
N VAL A 128 8.43 7.58 -13.46
CA VAL A 128 7.27 6.67 -13.35
C VAL A 128 7.66 5.40 -12.60
N LYS A 129 6.88 5.07 -11.57
CA LYS A 129 6.88 3.74 -10.95
C LYS A 129 5.83 2.90 -11.66
N LEU A 130 6.27 1.92 -12.48
CA LEU A 130 5.40 0.95 -13.14
C LEU A 130 5.31 -0.32 -12.30
N TYR A 131 4.11 -0.71 -11.92
CA TYR A 131 3.88 -1.98 -11.25
C TYR A 131 4.14 -3.17 -12.19
N LYS A 132 4.33 -4.36 -11.63
CA LYS A 132 4.45 -5.59 -12.42
C LYS A 132 3.13 -5.92 -13.14
N ASP A 133 3.24 -6.70 -14.22
CA ASP A 133 2.06 -7.20 -14.92
C ASP A 133 1.10 -7.93 -13.97
N GLY A 134 -0.20 -7.72 -14.18
CA GLY A 134 -1.26 -8.31 -13.36
C GLY A 134 -1.61 -7.52 -12.10
N VAL A 135 -0.86 -6.48 -11.74
CA VAL A 135 -1.24 -5.57 -10.66
C VAL A 135 -2.35 -4.64 -11.15
N HIS A 136 -3.49 -4.67 -10.46
CA HIS A 136 -4.63 -3.86 -10.83
C HIS A 136 -4.36 -2.37 -10.64
N ILE A 137 -4.90 -1.52 -11.54
CA ILE A 137 -4.70 -0.07 -11.53
C ILE A 137 -5.14 0.61 -10.21
N SER A 138 -6.07 0.00 -9.48
CA SER A 138 -6.50 0.51 -8.17
C SER A 138 -5.37 0.59 -7.15
N MET A 139 -4.32 -0.23 -7.29
CA MET A 139 -3.13 -0.15 -6.43
C MET A 139 -2.36 1.15 -6.68
N ALA A 140 -2.24 1.56 -7.95
CA ALA A 140 -1.65 2.85 -8.30
C ALA A 140 -2.50 4.04 -7.81
N GLU A 141 -3.83 3.95 -7.98
CA GLU A 141 -4.77 4.96 -7.49
C GLU A 141 -4.70 5.10 -5.95
N GLN A 142 -4.60 3.97 -5.26
CA GLN A 142 -4.47 3.92 -3.80
C GLN A 142 -3.16 4.54 -3.33
N GLU A 143 -2.02 4.11 -3.87
CA GLU A 143 -0.71 4.66 -3.49
C GLU A 143 -0.64 6.15 -3.78
N LYS A 144 -1.14 6.62 -4.93
CA LYS A 144 -1.25 8.05 -5.24
C LYS A 144 -2.07 8.80 -4.19
N THR A 145 -3.21 8.23 -3.78
CA THR A 145 -4.09 8.84 -2.76
C THR A 145 -3.36 8.96 -1.43
N TYR A 146 -2.65 7.92 -1.02
CA TYR A 146 -1.90 7.89 0.23
C TYR A 146 -0.68 8.82 0.22
N ALA A 147 0.08 8.85 -0.88
CA ALA A 147 1.19 9.78 -1.06
C ALA A 147 0.70 11.24 -0.98
N LYS A 148 -0.43 11.56 -1.62
CA LYS A 148 -1.05 12.88 -1.52
C LYS A 148 -1.49 13.20 -0.08
N ALA A 149 -2.09 12.25 0.63
CA ALA A 149 -2.50 12.46 2.03
C ALA A 149 -1.28 12.74 2.93
N ALA A 150 -0.21 11.96 2.79
CA ALA A 150 1.05 12.18 3.50
C ALA A 150 1.64 13.57 3.22
N PHE A 151 1.69 13.98 1.95
CA PHE A 151 2.18 15.29 1.54
C PHE A 151 1.37 16.43 2.17
N VAL A 152 0.02 16.34 2.15
CA VAL A 152 -0.88 17.35 2.76
C VAL A 152 -0.70 17.43 4.27
N LEU A 153 -0.35 16.33 4.94
CA LEU A 153 -0.03 16.29 6.37
C LEU A 153 1.37 16.85 6.69
N GLY A 154 2.13 17.28 5.68
CA GLY A 154 3.49 17.79 5.85
C GLY A 154 4.55 16.71 6.07
N ILE A 155 4.22 15.44 5.81
CA ILE A 155 5.19 14.35 5.82
C ILE A 155 6.06 14.48 4.58
N PRO A 156 7.41 14.49 4.72
CA PRO A 156 8.31 14.63 3.59
C PRO A 156 8.24 13.39 2.70
N THR A 157 7.54 13.50 1.57
CA THR A 157 7.37 12.44 0.58
C THR A 157 7.37 13.02 -0.84
N ALA A 158 7.71 12.19 -1.83
CA ALA A 158 7.69 12.57 -3.24
C ALA A 158 6.29 12.99 -3.70
N ILE A 159 6.19 14.06 -4.49
CA ILE A 159 4.92 14.52 -5.04
C ILE A 159 4.43 13.52 -6.09
N SER A 160 3.22 12.99 -5.90
CA SER A 160 2.55 12.12 -6.87
C SER A 160 1.69 12.94 -7.83
N TYR A 161 1.99 12.85 -9.13
CA TYR A 161 1.29 13.65 -10.15
C TYR A 161 0.09 12.93 -10.74
N ASP A 162 0.30 11.78 -11.38
CA ASP A 162 -0.75 11.12 -12.14
C ASP A 162 -0.65 9.59 -12.11
N VAL A 163 -1.80 8.92 -12.26
CA VAL A 163 -1.85 7.49 -12.53
C VAL A 163 -1.82 7.31 -14.04
N VAL A 164 -0.99 6.39 -14.51
CA VAL A 164 -0.73 6.14 -15.92
C VAL A 164 -0.84 4.64 -16.24
N THR A 165 -0.98 4.34 -17.54
CA THR A 165 -0.81 2.98 -18.07
C THR A 165 0.34 2.94 -19.06
N CYS A 166 1.01 1.79 -19.14
CA CYS A 166 2.05 1.49 -20.12
C CYS A 166 1.82 0.06 -20.61
N GLY A 167 1.13 -0.07 -21.74
CA GLY A 167 0.60 -1.36 -22.20
C GLY A 167 -0.33 -1.99 -21.14
N THR A 168 -0.01 -3.19 -20.68
CA THR A 168 -0.80 -3.91 -19.66
C THR A 168 -0.50 -3.47 -18.21
N ARG A 169 0.53 -2.67 -18.01
CA ARG A 169 1.00 -2.25 -16.68
C ARG A 169 0.39 -0.91 -16.28
N SER A 170 0.03 -0.78 -15.01
CA SER A 170 -0.32 0.49 -14.39
C SER A 170 0.87 1.11 -13.66
N GLY A 171 0.85 2.41 -13.44
CA GLY A 171 1.90 3.10 -12.70
C GLY A 171 1.50 4.47 -12.20
N ILE A 172 2.43 5.09 -11.50
CA ILE A 172 2.28 6.44 -10.95
C ILE A 172 3.48 7.28 -11.39
N VAL A 173 3.20 8.49 -11.86
CA VAL A 173 4.21 9.50 -12.11
C VAL A 173 4.46 10.28 -10.84
N PHE A 174 5.72 10.33 -10.41
CA PHE A 174 6.19 11.10 -9.27
C PHE A 174 7.20 12.17 -9.73
N GLU A 175 7.46 13.15 -8.86
CA GLU A 175 8.62 14.01 -9.03
C GLU A 175 9.92 13.19 -9.01
N LEU A 176 10.87 13.56 -9.83
CA LEU A 176 12.21 12.99 -9.81
C LEU A 176 13.03 13.67 -8.71
N LEU A 177 13.31 12.93 -7.64
CA LEU A 177 14.16 13.42 -6.57
C LEU A 177 15.63 13.37 -7.02
N ASN A 178 16.32 14.49 -6.99
CA ASN A 178 17.78 14.52 -7.15
C ASN A 178 18.43 14.11 -5.82
N ALA A 179 18.41 12.83 -5.53
CA ALA A 179 18.66 12.28 -4.21
C ALA A 179 19.33 10.90 -4.30
N GLU A 180 19.97 10.48 -3.22
CA GLU A 180 20.48 9.12 -3.06
C GLU A 180 19.63 8.34 -2.04
N LEU A 181 19.64 7.01 -2.10
CA LEU A 181 19.04 6.17 -1.07
C LEU A 181 19.73 6.37 0.28
N PHE A 182 18.96 6.51 1.34
CA PHE A 182 19.52 6.66 2.69
C PHE A 182 20.35 5.45 3.11
N SER A 183 19.98 4.25 2.67
CA SER A 183 20.80 3.05 2.85
C SER A 183 22.17 3.15 2.15
N ALA A 184 22.26 3.85 1.01
CA ALA A 184 23.53 4.08 0.34
C ALA A 184 24.42 5.08 1.12
N ALA A 185 23.81 6.15 1.65
CA ALA A 185 24.51 7.10 2.52
C ALA A 185 25.11 6.43 3.76
N ILE A 186 24.34 5.53 4.42
CA ILE A 186 24.82 4.76 5.57
C ILE A 186 26.02 3.86 5.21
N ARG A 187 25.95 3.17 4.07
CA ARG A 187 27.07 2.31 3.62
C ARG A 187 28.31 3.10 3.27
N ARG A 188 28.14 4.29 2.71
CA ARG A 188 29.27 5.18 2.36
C ARG A 188 29.96 5.72 3.59
N ASP A 189 29.20 6.08 4.62
CA ASP A 189 29.70 6.76 5.81
C ASP A 189 29.31 6.01 7.11
N PRO A 190 29.78 4.75 7.32
CA PRO A 190 29.38 3.94 8.47
C PRO A 190 29.83 4.51 9.82
N GLN A 191 30.86 5.39 9.84
CA GLN A 191 31.27 6.11 11.04
C GLN A 191 30.23 7.11 11.54
N LEU A 192 29.23 7.48 10.70
CA LEU A 192 28.13 8.38 11.07
C LEU A 192 26.86 7.64 11.50
N ILE A 193 26.97 6.37 11.90
CA ILE A 193 25.83 5.50 12.19
C ILE A 193 24.90 6.12 13.23
N ASP A 194 25.40 6.71 14.31
CA ASP A 194 24.61 7.36 15.35
C ASP A 194 23.84 8.57 14.80
N THR A 195 24.48 9.36 13.92
CA THR A 195 23.84 10.50 13.25
C THR A 195 22.73 10.03 12.30
N HIS A 196 23.00 9.00 11.50
CA HIS A 196 22.02 8.45 10.58
C HIS A 196 20.81 7.83 11.33
N ALA A 197 21.10 7.08 12.38
CA ALA A 197 20.06 6.49 13.22
C ALA A 197 19.18 7.56 13.91
N LYS A 198 19.82 8.63 14.40
CA LYS A 198 19.07 9.78 14.95
C LYS A 198 18.17 10.43 13.90
N ARG A 199 18.65 10.65 12.68
CA ARG A 199 17.84 11.23 11.60
C ARG A 199 16.60 10.39 11.30
N LEU A 200 16.76 9.04 11.23
CA LEU A 200 15.60 8.15 11.05
C LEU A 200 14.66 8.21 12.25
N ALA A 201 15.19 8.28 13.48
CA ALA A 201 14.38 8.38 14.68
C ALA A 201 13.56 9.69 14.71
N ASP A 202 14.17 10.81 14.33
CA ASP A 202 13.50 12.12 14.25
C ASP A 202 12.39 12.09 13.15
N LEU A 203 12.67 11.52 11.98
CA LEU A 203 11.69 11.36 10.90
C LEU A 203 10.51 10.49 11.34
N ALA A 204 10.79 9.31 11.93
CA ALA A 204 9.76 8.40 12.44
C ALA A 204 8.93 9.06 13.55
N ALA A 205 9.58 9.80 14.46
CA ALA A 205 8.87 10.52 15.52
C ALA A 205 7.94 11.59 14.95
N SER A 206 8.36 12.33 13.94
CA SER A 206 7.52 13.31 13.24
C SER A 206 6.33 12.64 12.56
N LEU A 207 6.57 11.56 11.79
CA LEU A 207 5.52 10.77 11.15
C LEU A 207 4.47 10.29 12.15
N HIS A 208 4.90 9.73 13.28
CA HIS A 208 4.03 9.16 14.32
C HIS A 208 3.30 10.20 15.17
N THR A 209 3.46 11.49 14.89
CA THR A 209 2.64 12.57 15.50
C THR A 209 1.57 13.08 14.55
N ALA A 210 1.69 12.81 13.26
CA ALA A 210 0.71 13.22 12.26
C ALA A 210 -0.60 12.45 12.45
N LYS A 211 -1.74 13.17 12.44
CA LYS A 211 -3.07 12.55 12.56
C LYS A 211 -3.60 12.17 11.20
N GLY A 212 -3.95 10.90 11.05
CA GLY A 212 -4.51 10.38 9.81
C GLY A 212 -6.00 10.70 9.66
N ASP A 213 -6.44 10.89 8.41
CA ASP A 213 -7.85 11.03 8.07
C ASP A 213 -8.43 9.64 7.73
N ALA A 214 -9.33 9.14 8.58
CA ALA A 214 -9.95 7.82 8.42
C ALA A 214 -10.92 7.74 7.22
N GLU A 215 -11.30 8.86 6.60
CA GLU A 215 -12.05 8.85 5.33
C GLU A 215 -11.13 8.55 4.12
N VAL A 216 -9.81 8.77 4.28
CA VAL A 216 -8.81 8.61 3.21
C VAL A 216 -7.88 7.43 3.45
N LEU A 217 -7.42 7.26 4.70
CA LEU A 217 -6.42 6.26 5.06
C LEU A 217 -7.06 5.08 5.80
N PRO A 218 -6.67 3.84 5.49
CA PRO A 218 -7.19 2.66 6.16
C PRO A 218 -6.63 2.51 7.58
N GLN A 219 -7.36 1.79 8.43
CA GLN A 219 -6.84 1.31 9.70
C GLN A 219 -5.87 0.14 9.44
N LEU A 220 -4.63 0.26 9.89
CA LEU A 220 -3.61 -0.74 9.62
C LEU A 220 -3.95 -2.10 10.23
N LYS A 221 -4.52 -2.14 11.45
CA LYS A 221 -4.93 -3.38 12.10
C LYS A 221 -5.93 -4.18 11.26
N ASP A 222 -6.88 -3.51 10.59
CA ASP A 222 -7.87 -4.19 9.76
C ASP A 222 -7.21 -4.82 8.54
N ARG A 223 -6.29 -4.09 7.87
CA ARG A 223 -5.49 -4.65 6.77
C ARG A 223 -4.65 -5.86 7.21
N ILE A 224 -3.99 -5.77 8.35
CA ILE A 224 -3.19 -6.87 8.89
C ILE A 224 -4.08 -8.08 9.19
N ARG A 225 -5.26 -7.87 9.77
CA ARG A 225 -6.22 -8.94 10.05
C ARG A 225 -6.64 -9.66 8.77
N ASP A 226 -6.91 -8.90 7.71
CA ASP A 226 -7.24 -9.47 6.39
C ASP A 226 -6.09 -10.31 5.82
N TYR A 227 -4.83 -9.86 5.96
CA TYR A 227 -3.67 -10.66 5.56
C TYR A 227 -3.54 -11.95 6.37
N ILE A 228 -3.72 -11.90 7.69
CA ILE A 228 -3.65 -13.09 8.54
C ILE A 228 -4.72 -14.12 8.13
N HIS A 229 -5.95 -13.67 7.82
CA HIS A 229 -7.02 -14.57 7.39
C HIS A 229 -6.74 -15.25 6.04
N GLN A 230 -5.96 -14.63 5.16
CA GLN A 230 -5.55 -15.22 3.88
C GLN A 230 -4.51 -16.35 4.02
N LEU A 231 -3.94 -16.54 5.19
CA LEU A 231 -2.82 -17.47 5.43
C LEU A 231 -3.24 -18.74 6.17
N GLY A 232 -4.53 -19.11 6.14
CA GLY A 232 -5.04 -20.29 6.82
C GLY A 232 -4.47 -21.63 6.35
N ASP A 233 -3.81 -21.66 5.20
CA ASP A 233 -3.04 -22.79 4.69
C ASP A 233 -1.55 -22.80 5.13
N ALA A 234 -1.04 -21.64 5.55
CA ALA A 234 0.35 -21.47 6.01
C ALA A 234 0.52 -21.71 7.51
N PHE A 235 -0.48 -21.33 8.31
CA PHE A 235 -0.45 -21.38 9.76
C PHE A 235 -1.63 -22.21 10.29
N SER A 236 -1.40 -22.92 11.39
CA SER A 236 -2.46 -23.65 12.09
C SER A 236 -3.49 -22.69 12.71
N PRO A 237 -4.73 -23.16 12.98
CA PRO A 237 -5.73 -22.33 13.64
C PRO A 237 -5.26 -21.72 14.97
N ALA A 238 -4.42 -22.45 15.73
CA ALA A 238 -3.87 -21.96 16.99
C ALA A 238 -2.84 -20.83 16.76
N GLU A 239 -1.99 -20.93 15.72
CA GLU A 239 -1.05 -19.86 15.35
C GLU A 239 -1.79 -18.63 14.86
N ILE A 240 -2.83 -18.79 14.04
CA ILE A 240 -3.70 -17.70 13.57
C ILE A 240 -4.38 -17.00 14.77
N SER A 241 -4.97 -17.77 15.70
CA SER A 241 -5.61 -17.21 16.89
C SER A 241 -4.62 -16.42 17.74
N LEU A 242 -3.41 -16.94 17.95
CA LEU A 242 -2.35 -16.23 18.67
C LEU A 242 -1.97 -14.91 18.00
N LEU A 243 -1.82 -14.89 16.65
CA LEU A 243 -1.48 -13.68 15.92
C LEU A 243 -2.59 -12.63 16.04
N LEU A 244 -3.86 -13.03 15.95
CA LEU A 244 -5.00 -12.13 16.06
C LEU A 244 -5.17 -11.57 17.48
N GLU A 245 -5.05 -12.43 18.52
CA GLU A 245 -5.13 -12.02 19.92
C GLU A 245 -4.05 -10.99 20.26
N ARG A 246 -2.81 -11.24 19.81
CA ARG A 246 -1.68 -10.33 20.04
C ARG A 246 -1.82 -9.04 19.24
N LEU A 247 -2.39 -9.09 18.02
CA LEU A 247 -2.69 -7.91 17.23
C LEU A 247 -3.70 -7.01 17.94
N ASP A 248 -4.75 -7.59 18.50
CA ASP A 248 -5.80 -6.87 19.23
C ASP A 248 -5.24 -6.22 20.52
N ALA A 249 -4.23 -6.82 21.14
CA ALA A 249 -3.57 -6.28 22.33
C ALA A 249 -2.65 -5.06 22.06
N ILE A 250 -2.23 -4.82 20.81
CA ILE A 250 -1.49 -3.59 20.47
C ILE A 250 -2.44 -2.39 20.62
N PRO A 251 -2.05 -1.30 21.31
CA PRO A 251 -2.90 -0.12 21.45
C PRO A 251 -3.30 0.47 20.11
N ASP A 252 -4.55 0.92 19.99
CA ASP A 252 -5.01 1.70 18.85
C ASP A 252 -4.43 3.12 18.90
N ALA A 253 -4.24 3.70 17.72
CA ALA A 253 -3.80 5.08 17.57
C ALA A 253 -4.45 5.70 16.33
N ASP A 254 -4.59 7.02 16.34
CA ASP A 254 -5.11 7.82 15.22
C ASP A 254 -3.98 8.48 14.42
N THR A 255 -2.73 8.04 14.64
CA THR A 255 -1.54 8.59 13.99
C THR A 255 -1.16 7.81 12.75
N CYS A 256 -0.40 8.45 11.88
CA CYS A 256 0.07 7.84 10.65
C CYS A 256 1.24 6.88 10.90
N VAL A 257 1.27 5.82 10.10
CA VAL A 257 2.36 4.85 10.00
C VAL A 257 2.63 4.52 8.55
N HIS A 258 3.90 4.24 8.23
CA HIS A 258 4.30 3.87 6.86
C HIS A 258 4.16 2.37 6.58
N PHE A 259 4.38 1.55 7.59
CA PHE A 259 4.36 0.09 7.58
C PHE A 259 5.44 -0.59 6.71
N ASP A 260 6.25 0.22 6.00
CA ASP A 260 7.48 -0.23 5.30
C ASP A 260 8.62 0.78 5.47
N LEU A 261 8.74 1.39 6.67
CA LEU A 261 9.69 2.45 6.99
C LEU A 261 11.10 1.88 7.21
N HIS A 262 11.88 1.81 6.14
CA HIS A 262 13.29 1.39 6.20
C HIS A 262 14.17 2.23 5.28
N THR A 263 15.49 2.15 5.45
CA THR A 263 16.45 3.06 4.81
C THR A 263 16.50 2.98 3.29
N SER A 264 15.95 1.92 2.66
CA SER A 264 15.83 1.83 1.20
C SER A 264 14.51 2.41 0.66
N ASN A 265 13.56 2.76 1.54
CA ASN A 265 12.35 3.52 1.22
C ASN A 265 12.47 4.99 1.65
N ILE A 266 13.70 5.45 1.85
CA ILE A 266 14.01 6.83 2.22
C ILE A 266 15.13 7.33 1.31
N MET A 267 14.96 8.53 0.81
CA MET A 267 15.98 9.24 0.01
C MET A 267 16.56 10.41 0.79
N VAL A 268 17.79 10.81 0.44
CA VAL A 268 18.45 12.00 1.00
C VAL A 268 18.53 13.04 -0.10
N GLN A 269 17.75 14.11 0.02
CA GLN A 269 17.73 15.24 -0.90
C GLN A 269 18.14 16.51 -0.14
N ASP A 270 19.16 17.20 -0.59
CA ASP A 270 19.64 18.45 0.02
C ASP A 270 19.89 18.37 1.54
N GLY A 271 20.26 17.19 2.01
CA GLY A 271 20.47 16.90 3.42
C GLY A 271 19.21 16.51 4.20
N GLU A 272 18.02 16.54 3.61
CA GLU A 272 16.76 16.14 4.24
C GLU A 272 16.36 14.71 3.85
N LEU A 273 15.60 14.05 4.73
CA LEU A 273 15.06 12.71 4.45
C LEU A 273 13.67 12.82 3.82
N VAL A 274 13.48 12.13 2.70
CA VAL A 274 12.21 12.05 1.96
C VAL A 274 11.77 10.60 1.89
N ILE A 275 10.56 10.30 2.36
CA ILE A 275 9.98 8.96 2.34
C ILE A 275 9.42 8.67 0.94
N ILE A 276 9.64 7.47 0.43
CA ILE A 276 9.08 6.97 -0.83
C ILE A 276 8.31 5.67 -0.59
N ASP A 277 7.53 5.23 -1.59
CA ASP A 277 6.74 3.99 -1.54
C ASP A 277 5.62 4.01 -0.48
N MET A 278 4.62 4.85 -0.72
CA MET A 278 3.51 5.11 0.21
C MET A 278 2.35 4.09 0.11
N GLY A 279 2.54 2.94 -0.56
CA GLY A 279 1.48 1.96 -0.81
C GLY A 279 0.84 1.35 0.45
N ASP A 280 1.60 1.28 1.54
CA ASP A 280 1.14 0.74 2.83
C ASP A 280 0.79 1.83 3.86
N PHE A 281 0.93 3.10 3.52
CA PHE A 281 0.65 4.22 4.42
C PHE A 281 -0.77 4.15 4.99
N SER A 282 -0.89 4.21 6.33
CA SER A 282 -2.11 3.86 7.06
C SER A 282 -2.21 4.63 8.37
N ILE A 283 -3.35 4.50 9.06
CA ILE A 283 -3.54 4.92 10.44
C ILE A 283 -3.26 3.72 11.36
N GLY A 284 -2.46 3.92 12.40
CA GLY A 284 -2.18 2.87 13.37
C GLY A 284 -1.15 3.23 14.42
N SER A 285 -0.87 2.28 15.28
CA SER A 285 0.16 2.42 16.31
C SER A 285 1.55 2.51 15.68
N ASN A 286 2.36 3.45 16.15
CA ASN A 286 3.78 3.56 15.80
C ASN A 286 4.58 2.28 16.03
N MET A 287 4.09 1.38 16.90
CA MET A 287 4.70 0.07 17.16
C MET A 287 4.92 -0.74 15.89
N PHE A 288 4.05 -0.59 14.87
CA PHE A 288 4.18 -1.33 13.62
C PHE A 288 5.42 -0.92 12.81
N ASP A 289 5.71 0.37 12.72
CA ASP A 289 6.93 0.87 12.04
C ASP A 289 8.18 0.52 12.84
N ILE A 290 8.15 0.71 14.18
CA ILE A 290 9.29 0.36 15.03
C ILE A 290 9.55 -1.15 15.01
N GLY A 291 8.49 -1.96 14.98
CA GLY A 291 8.59 -3.41 14.83
C GLY A 291 9.21 -3.84 13.51
N LEU A 292 8.91 -3.16 12.40
CA LEU A 292 9.56 -3.36 11.11
C LEU A 292 11.05 -2.99 11.17
N ILE A 293 11.39 -1.81 11.70
CA ILE A 293 12.79 -1.36 11.83
C ILE A 293 13.58 -2.36 12.69
N TYR A 294 13.01 -2.82 13.80
CA TYR A 294 13.60 -3.86 14.63
C TYR A 294 13.77 -5.18 13.88
N MET A 295 12.76 -5.62 13.14
CA MET A 295 12.82 -6.85 12.33
C MET A 295 14.01 -6.82 11.37
N ILE A 296 14.21 -5.68 10.69
CA ILE A 296 15.27 -5.53 9.68
C ILE A 296 16.64 -5.45 10.33
N TYR A 297 16.82 -4.62 11.35
CA TYR A 297 18.13 -4.28 11.88
C TYR A 297 18.44 -4.95 13.23
N GLY A 298 17.44 -5.25 14.03
CA GLY A 298 17.58 -5.77 15.41
C GLY A 298 17.54 -7.29 15.54
N VAL A 299 17.18 -8.03 14.47
CA VAL A 299 17.08 -9.49 14.46
C VAL A 299 17.99 -10.08 13.38
N PRO A 300 19.31 -10.14 13.62
CA PRO A 300 20.30 -10.55 12.61
C PRO A 300 20.06 -11.96 12.06
N GLU A 301 19.48 -12.86 12.84
CA GLU A 301 19.23 -14.25 12.44
C GLU A 301 18.18 -14.38 11.31
N LEU A 302 17.38 -13.34 11.08
CA LEU A 302 16.45 -13.30 9.95
C LEU A 302 17.14 -13.09 8.60
N GLY A 303 18.37 -12.51 8.59
CA GLY A 303 19.11 -12.23 7.36
C GLY A 303 18.45 -11.19 6.46
N ILE A 304 17.51 -10.38 6.99
CA ILE A 304 16.71 -9.43 6.20
C ILE A 304 17.47 -8.11 5.97
N CYS A 305 18.33 -7.70 6.88
CA CYS A 305 19.04 -6.42 6.81
C CYS A 305 19.77 -6.23 5.47
N GLU A 306 20.68 -7.14 5.14
CA GLU A 306 21.45 -7.06 3.89
C GLU A 306 20.58 -7.26 2.64
N LEU A 307 19.57 -8.12 2.73
CA LEU A 307 18.62 -8.37 1.65
C LEU A 307 17.83 -7.09 1.28
N ALA A 308 17.25 -6.42 2.28
CA ALA A 308 16.36 -5.27 2.10
C ALA A 308 17.13 -3.96 1.87
N THR A 309 18.33 -3.79 2.48
CA THR A 309 18.99 -2.49 2.56
C THR A 309 20.40 -2.46 1.99
N LYS A 310 20.97 -3.62 1.70
CA LYS A 310 22.39 -3.79 1.33
C LYS A 310 23.37 -3.32 2.42
N ILE A 311 22.90 -3.04 3.62
CA ILE A 311 23.72 -2.75 4.79
C ILE A 311 24.10 -4.09 5.42
N ASP A 312 25.37 -4.28 5.76
CA ASP A 312 25.81 -5.50 6.42
C ASP A 312 25.18 -5.66 7.79
N THR A 313 25.05 -6.91 8.23
CA THR A 313 24.33 -7.25 9.45
C THR A 313 24.91 -6.59 10.70
N ALA A 314 26.24 -6.46 10.81
CA ALA A 314 26.87 -5.85 11.99
C ALA A 314 26.55 -4.36 12.10
N THR A 315 26.69 -3.64 10.98
CA THR A 315 26.30 -2.23 10.86
C THR A 315 24.79 -2.06 11.15
N GLY A 316 23.95 -2.98 10.66
CA GLY A 316 22.51 -2.97 10.95
C GLY A 316 22.18 -3.06 12.43
N VAL A 317 22.84 -3.95 13.16
CA VAL A 317 22.65 -4.11 14.61
C VAL A 317 23.08 -2.84 15.37
N GLU A 318 24.19 -2.20 14.98
CA GLU A 318 24.61 -0.94 15.57
C GLU A 318 23.62 0.19 15.26
N PHE A 319 23.11 0.23 14.02
CA PHE A 319 22.06 1.16 13.61
C PHE A 319 20.81 1.01 14.47
N TRP A 320 20.32 -0.21 14.69
CA TRP A 320 19.18 -0.46 15.56
C TRP A 320 19.40 0.07 16.97
N LYS A 321 20.52 -0.25 17.61
CA LYS A 321 20.82 0.21 18.98
C LYS A 321 20.80 1.72 19.10
N SER A 322 21.36 2.39 18.11
CA SER A 322 21.38 3.85 18.07
C SER A 322 20.00 4.43 17.77
N PHE A 323 19.25 3.84 16.82
CA PHE A 323 17.89 4.23 16.53
C PHE A 323 16.98 4.10 17.76
N GLU A 324 16.98 2.95 18.42
CA GLU A 324 16.18 2.68 19.63
C GLU A 324 16.47 3.71 20.72
N LYS A 325 17.75 4.00 20.97
CA LYS A 325 18.20 5.01 21.92
C LYS A 325 17.60 6.39 21.61
N HIS A 326 17.69 6.85 20.37
CA HIS A 326 17.21 8.18 19.98
C HIS A 326 15.68 8.25 19.90
N TYR A 327 15.03 7.21 19.38
CA TYR A 327 13.59 7.17 19.22
C TYR A 327 12.84 7.21 20.56
N PHE A 328 13.30 6.45 21.55
CA PHE A 328 12.68 6.39 22.87
C PHE A 328 13.21 7.43 23.86
N ALA A 329 14.19 8.25 23.49
CA ALA A 329 14.81 9.22 24.39
C ALA A 329 13.82 10.22 25.02
N HIS A 330 12.77 10.58 24.29
CA HIS A 330 11.79 11.58 24.69
C HIS A 330 10.36 11.04 24.74
N ARG A 331 10.20 9.70 24.77
CA ARG A 331 8.91 9.01 24.84
C ARG A 331 8.65 8.48 26.23
N PRO A 332 7.37 8.29 26.61
CA PRO A 332 7.03 7.68 27.90
C PRO A 332 7.70 6.31 28.07
N PRO A 333 8.24 5.97 29.25
CA PRO A 333 8.85 4.66 29.51
C PRO A 333 7.91 3.48 29.23
N GLU A 334 6.59 3.71 29.42
CA GLU A 334 5.54 2.71 29.17
C GLU A 334 5.48 2.33 27.69
N GLU A 335 5.70 3.28 26.79
CA GLU A 335 5.70 3.02 25.34
C GLU A 335 6.86 2.11 24.95
N ARG A 336 8.04 2.35 25.52
CA ARG A 336 9.20 1.46 25.34
C ARG A 336 8.93 0.08 25.91
N ALA A 337 8.33 -0.03 27.09
CA ALA A 337 7.99 -1.32 27.69
C ALA A 337 6.97 -2.11 26.84
N ILE A 338 5.97 -1.45 26.26
CA ILE A 338 5.03 -2.06 25.33
C ILE A 338 5.77 -2.58 24.10
N PHE A 339 6.69 -1.82 23.54
CA PHE A 339 7.50 -2.26 22.40
C PHE A 339 8.36 -3.49 22.76
N GLU A 340 9.11 -3.43 23.86
CA GLU A 340 9.98 -4.51 24.31
C GLU A 340 9.21 -5.82 24.54
N ALA A 341 7.98 -5.74 25.07
CA ALA A 341 7.11 -6.90 25.27
C ALA A 341 6.51 -7.48 23.98
N ASN A 342 6.57 -6.75 22.86
CA ASN A 342 5.93 -7.14 21.61
C ASN A 342 6.86 -7.15 20.38
N ARG A 343 8.14 -6.81 20.51
CA ARG A 343 9.04 -6.62 19.36
C ARG A 343 9.18 -7.83 18.46
N HIS A 344 9.22 -9.05 19.00
CA HIS A 344 9.30 -10.27 18.20
C HIS A 344 7.96 -10.60 17.55
N PHE A 345 6.84 -10.32 18.23
CA PHE A 345 5.50 -10.43 17.65
C PHE A 345 5.32 -9.45 16.48
N LEU A 346 5.71 -8.18 16.62
CA LEU A 346 5.65 -7.19 15.56
C LEU A 346 6.51 -7.58 14.34
N SER A 347 7.69 -8.18 14.60
CA SER A 347 8.54 -8.75 13.55
C SER A 347 7.85 -9.91 12.83
N ALA A 348 7.26 -10.85 13.58
CA ALA A 348 6.53 -11.99 13.03
C ALA A 348 5.33 -11.52 12.19
N LEU A 349 4.60 -10.53 12.68
CA LEU A 349 3.47 -9.94 12.02
C LEU A 349 3.84 -9.35 10.65
N ARG A 350 4.92 -8.57 10.58
CA ARG A 350 5.39 -7.99 9.30
C ARG A 350 5.83 -9.04 8.29
N ILE A 351 6.54 -10.08 8.75
CA ILE A 351 6.91 -11.22 7.89
C ILE A 351 5.65 -11.96 7.41
N THR A 352 4.68 -12.17 8.29
CA THR A 352 3.40 -12.82 7.97
C THR A 352 2.67 -12.05 6.86
N CYS A 353 2.60 -10.72 6.94
CA CYS A 353 2.05 -9.90 5.86
C CYS A 353 2.86 -10.03 4.57
N ALA A 354 4.20 -10.08 4.65
CA ALA A 354 5.07 -10.23 3.48
C ALA A 354 4.86 -11.55 2.72
N ILE A 355 4.39 -12.62 3.36
CA ILE A 355 4.06 -13.89 2.71
C ILE A 355 3.00 -13.70 1.60
N VAL A 356 2.05 -12.79 1.79
CA VAL A 356 0.99 -12.51 0.81
C VAL A 356 1.57 -11.82 -0.44
N TYR A 357 2.52 -10.90 -0.25
CA TYR A 357 3.11 -10.13 -1.37
C TYR A 357 4.27 -10.83 -2.06
N LEU A 358 4.95 -11.76 -1.36
CA LEU A 358 6.17 -12.43 -1.80
C LEU A 358 6.00 -13.95 -1.83
N PRO A 359 5.12 -14.49 -2.68
CA PRO A 359 4.82 -15.92 -2.69
C PRO A 359 6.05 -16.81 -2.97
N HIS A 360 7.05 -16.29 -3.66
CA HIS A 360 8.31 -17.01 -3.91
C HIS A 360 9.20 -17.14 -2.66
N MET A 361 8.98 -16.32 -1.63
CA MET A 361 9.68 -16.41 -0.33
C MET A 361 8.85 -17.08 0.77
N ARG A 362 7.64 -17.53 0.45
CA ARG A 362 6.66 -18.06 1.39
C ARG A 362 7.25 -19.06 2.38
N ASP A 363 7.89 -20.12 1.88
CA ASP A 363 8.43 -21.19 2.72
C ASP A 363 9.55 -20.71 3.64
N GLN A 364 10.38 -19.80 3.16
CA GLN A 364 11.43 -19.17 3.97
C GLN A 364 10.80 -18.34 5.10
N PHE A 365 9.83 -17.50 4.80
CA PHE A 365 9.16 -16.66 5.78
C PHE A 365 8.41 -17.47 6.84
N ILE A 366 7.71 -18.52 6.42
CA ILE A 366 7.05 -19.45 7.39
C ILE A 366 8.07 -20.07 8.34
N ARG A 367 9.22 -20.54 7.83
CA ARG A 367 10.30 -21.07 8.69
C ARG A 367 10.84 -20.01 9.63
N GLN A 368 11.12 -18.80 9.18
CA GLN A 368 11.60 -17.72 10.03
C GLN A 368 10.63 -17.38 11.16
N VAL A 369 9.33 -17.31 10.88
CA VAL A 369 8.30 -17.10 11.91
C VAL A 369 8.31 -18.24 12.90
N ARG A 370 8.29 -19.50 12.45
CA ARG A 370 8.16 -20.69 13.33
C ARG A 370 9.42 -21.00 14.14
N GLU A 371 10.59 -20.91 13.52
CA GLU A 371 11.83 -21.37 14.14
C GLU A 371 12.56 -20.27 14.92
N ILE A 372 12.37 -18.99 14.54
CA ILE A 372 13.09 -17.88 15.17
C ILE A 372 12.15 -17.05 16.05
N LEU A 373 10.99 -16.63 15.55
CA LEU A 373 10.16 -15.63 16.21
C LEU A 373 9.15 -16.22 17.18
N LEU A 374 8.42 -17.28 16.84
CA LEU A 374 7.42 -17.88 17.72
C LEU A 374 8.01 -18.35 19.07
N PRO A 375 9.20 -18.98 19.15
CA PRO A 375 9.80 -19.33 20.44
C PRO A 375 10.09 -18.10 21.32
N ARG A 376 10.50 -16.99 20.71
CA ARG A 376 10.78 -15.73 21.42
C ARG A 376 9.50 -15.07 21.91
N ILE A 377 8.43 -15.05 21.09
CA ILE A 377 7.11 -14.56 21.48
C ILE A 377 6.56 -15.32 22.69
N GLN A 378 6.71 -16.67 22.69
CA GLN A 378 6.28 -17.49 23.81
C GLN A 378 7.10 -17.23 25.10
N ALA A 379 8.40 -16.93 24.97
CA ALA A 379 9.25 -16.57 26.11
C ALA A 379 8.86 -15.20 26.69
N GLU A 380 8.57 -14.20 25.84
CA GLU A 380 8.08 -12.88 26.25
C GLU A 380 6.76 -12.98 27.04
N SER A 381 5.83 -13.83 26.60
CA SER A 381 4.54 -14.06 27.29
C SER A 381 4.70 -14.65 28.71
N ARG A 382 5.72 -15.47 28.94
CA ARG A 382 6.00 -16.07 30.25
C ARG A 382 6.68 -15.11 31.24
N GLY A 383 7.50 -14.20 30.72
CA GLY A 383 8.19 -13.18 31.51
C GLY A 383 7.28 -12.04 32.01
N SER A 384 6.17 -11.79 31.32
CA SER A 384 5.17 -10.78 31.70
C SER A 384 4.17 -11.28 32.76
N SER A 385 4.20 -12.55 33.09
CA SER A 385 3.30 -13.19 34.10
C SER A 385 3.98 -13.46 35.45
N ALA A 386 5.24 -13.06 35.62
CA ALA A 386 6.04 -13.18 36.84
C ALA A 386 6.37 -11.78 37.39
#